data_d8a3ad32e1968ff592afcb354092f5c2
#
_entry.id   d8a3ad32e1968ff592afcb354092f5c2
#
_cell.length_a   1.000
_cell.length_b   1.000
_cell.length_c   1.000
_cell.angle_alpha   90.00
_cell.angle_beta   90.00
_cell.angle_gamma   90.00
#
_symmetry.space_group_name_H-M   'P 1'
#
loop_
_entity.id
_entity.type
_entity.pdbx_description
1 polymer ?
#
loop_
_entity_poly.entity_id
_entity_poly.type
_entity_poly.pdbx_seq_one_letter_code
_entity_poly.pdbx_strand_id
1 'polypeptide(L)'
;MKKNVFVWIMLCVMLVTSCGLDNMIPLDDSQYESGTNDQNTEDSNQPDNGGETDNSQKPEDSQKPEDTQKPDDSKPENKYTYTDINRIMWSTTSLNVRSKPDKNGEVLGYLQKDDEVQVTGQCNETGWYRIEFKGKIGYASNKYLTAEKPVQDPKPLEPTEPEVTKITMYATANVNVRSKPITGTVLGVLKTNESVIALGEPVDGWQKVIYKEKAAYVSSKYLTTEELKMHPEITAKDIVIPELNEDSPVIVIDAGHQEFTNAEKEPIGPGATTTKKKVSRGTYGNTSGLWEYELNLIVALKLKEELLSRGYQVVMIRETHAINIPNSERAMVANNINADAFIRIHANGSTNTAEKGAFTICQTPENVYNGDKYESFRKLSDCVLNGFAASTGCVKAEVWETDTMSGINWAQVPTTILEMGYMTNPEEDALMATEEYQDKMVDGIADGIDAFFQ
;
A
#
# COMPACT_ATOMS: atom_id res chain seq x y z
N MET A 1 18.29 84.81 0.29
CA MET A 1 19.34 83.84 -0.11
C MET A 1 18.77 82.45 0.09
N LYS A 2 18.35 81.80 -0.98
CA LYS A 2 17.82 80.44 -0.97
C LYS A 2 18.94 79.49 -1.32
N LYS A 3 19.28 78.51 -0.46
CA LYS A 3 20.22 77.44 -0.76
C LYS A 3 19.42 76.20 -1.16
N ASN A 4 19.54 75.77 -2.41
CA ASN A 4 19.05 74.53 -2.94
C ASN A 4 20.00 73.40 -2.46
N VAL A 5 19.43 72.40 -1.82
CA VAL A 5 20.06 71.12 -1.53
C VAL A 5 19.58 70.10 -2.53
N PHE A 6 20.43 69.66 -3.43
CA PHE A 6 20.18 68.54 -4.34
C PHE A 6 20.39 67.22 -3.58
N VAL A 7 19.36 66.44 -3.43
CA VAL A 7 19.44 65.06 -2.93
C VAL A 7 19.58 64.14 -4.17
N TRP A 8 20.69 63.47 -4.26
CA TRP A 8 20.96 62.39 -5.19
C TRP A 8 20.24 61.11 -4.68
N ILE A 9 19.22 60.63 -5.41
CA ILE A 9 18.65 59.30 -5.22
C ILE A 9 19.47 58.37 -6.05
N MET A 10 20.26 57.54 -5.38
CA MET A 10 21.00 56.43 -5.99
C MET A 10 20.05 55.26 -6.13
N LEU A 11 19.62 55.00 -7.37
CA LEU A 11 18.77 53.84 -7.71
C LEU A 11 19.64 52.59 -7.74
N CYS A 12 19.68 51.84 -6.63
CA CYS A 12 20.20 50.49 -6.63
C CYS A 12 19.18 49.57 -7.26
N VAL A 13 19.38 49.22 -8.52
CA VAL A 13 18.68 48.10 -9.17
C VAL A 13 19.33 46.83 -8.64
N MET A 14 18.69 46.19 -7.65
CA MET A 14 18.98 44.79 -7.33
C MET A 14 18.29 43.93 -8.38
N LEU A 15 19.11 43.32 -9.23
CA LEU A 15 18.72 42.15 -10.03
C LEU A 15 18.47 41.00 -9.05
N VAL A 16 17.22 40.79 -8.69
CA VAL A 16 16.79 39.54 -8.07
C VAL A 16 16.71 38.54 -9.21
N THR A 17 17.72 37.70 -9.32
CA THR A 17 17.61 36.46 -10.11
C THR A 17 16.58 35.58 -9.45
N SER A 18 15.39 35.48 -10.08
CA SER A 18 14.38 34.49 -9.69
C SER A 18 14.99 33.10 -9.89
N CYS A 19 15.39 32.48 -8.79
CA CYS A 19 15.67 31.06 -8.77
C CYS A 19 14.32 30.36 -8.67
N GLY A 20 14.05 29.50 -9.64
CA GLY A 20 12.71 28.98 -9.94
C GLY A 20 12.04 28.26 -8.79
N LEU A 21 10.84 28.70 -8.50
CA LEU A 21 9.83 28.06 -7.67
C LEU A 21 8.91 27.12 -8.47
N ASP A 22 9.36 26.66 -9.66
CA ASP A 22 8.51 25.91 -10.58
C ASP A 22 8.33 24.42 -10.25
N ASN A 23 8.78 23.93 -9.07
CA ASN A 23 8.67 22.50 -8.70
C ASN A 23 8.03 22.23 -7.33
N MET A 24 7.39 23.18 -6.70
CA MET A 24 6.56 22.89 -5.53
C MET A 24 5.15 22.51 -5.99
N ILE A 25 4.98 21.28 -6.43
CA ILE A 25 3.66 20.64 -6.48
C ILE A 25 3.58 19.83 -5.19
N PRO A 26 2.82 20.26 -4.18
CA PRO A 26 2.49 19.39 -3.06
C PRO A 26 1.71 18.21 -3.62
N LEU A 27 2.13 17.02 -3.24
CA LEU A 27 1.44 15.80 -3.62
C LEU A 27 0.01 15.87 -3.07
N ASP A 28 -0.98 15.73 -3.93
CA ASP A 28 -2.38 15.52 -3.55
C ASP A 28 -2.46 14.36 -2.55
N ASP A 29 -3.31 14.45 -1.53
CA ASP A 29 -3.61 13.39 -0.54
C ASP A 29 -3.83 12.00 -1.17
N SER A 30 -4.09 11.93 -2.48
CA SER A 30 -4.22 10.69 -3.24
C SER A 30 -2.89 9.98 -3.54
N GLN A 31 -1.73 10.62 -3.36
CA GLN A 31 -0.43 10.07 -3.72
C GLN A 31 0.33 9.43 -2.55
N TYR A 32 -0.16 9.56 -1.32
CA TYR A 32 0.48 8.99 -0.12
C TYR A 32 0.27 7.48 0.09
N GLU A 33 -0.29 6.74 -0.88
CA GLU A 33 -0.51 5.29 -0.73
C GLU A 33 0.68 4.39 -1.11
N SER A 34 1.84 4.92 -1.51
CA SER A 34 2.92 4.06 -2.02
C SER A 34 4.24 4.14 -1.24
N GLY A 35 4.16 4.01 0.07
CA GLY A 35 5.33 3.85 0.94
C GLY A 35 5.63 2.41 1.35
N THR A 36 5.10 1.39 0.67
CA THR A 36 5.55 0.01 0.85
C THR A 36 6.51 -0.36 -0.27
N ASN A 37 7.81 -0.37 0.04
CA ASN A 37 8.84 -1.00 -0.77
C ASN A 37 8.55 -2.49 -0.90
N ASP A 38 7.89 -2.88 -1.98
CA ASP A 38 8.00 -4.22 -2.53
C ASP A 38 9.13 -4.21 -3.57
N GLN A 39 10.34 -4.48 -3.08
CA GLN A 39 11.42 -4.94 -3.95
C GLN A 39 11.14 -6.39 -4.31
N ASN A 40 10.44 -6.62 -5.41
CA ASN A 40 10.54 -7.86 -6.15
C ASN A 40 11.29 -7.58 -7.44
N THR A 41 12.54 -7.96 -7.43
CA THR A 41 13.37 -8.14 -8.62
C THR A 41 12.83 -9.36 -9.38
N GLU A 42 12.13 -9.13 -10.47
CA GLU A 42 12.01 -10.12 -11.53
C GLU A 42 12.93 -9.72 -12.68
N ASP A 43 13.92 -10.57 -12.82
CA ASP A 43 14.85 -10.66 -13.94
C ASP A 43 14.07 -11.03 -15.22
N SER A 44 13.99 -10.13 -16.18
CA SER A 44 13.55 -10.45 -17.54
C SER A 44 14.55 -9.87 -18.55
N ASN A 45 15.50 -10.71 -18.88
CA ASN A 45 16.33 -10.56 -20.07
C ASN A 45 15.45 -10.60 -21.32
N GLN A 46 15.40 -9.50 -22.04
CA GLN A 46 15.09 -9.50 -23.47
C GLN A 46 16.04 -8.55 -24.18
N PRO A 47 16.80 -9.03 -25.18
CA PRO A 47 17.68 -8.16 -25.93
C PRO A 47 16.91 -7.41 -27.01
N ASP A 48 17.08 -6.13 -26.99
CA ASP A 48 16.73 -5.18 -28.02
C ASP A 48 17.58 -5.42 -29.30
N ASN A 49 16.94 -5.46 -30.47
CA ASN A 49 17.61 -5.30 -31.75
C ASN A 49 16.73 -4.43 -32.65
N GLY A 50 16.98 -3.14 -32.58
CA GLY A 50 16.60 -2.20 -33.62
C GLY A 50 17.72 -2.06 -34.64
N GLY A 51 17.34 -2.00 -35.91
CA GLY A 51 18.27 -1.64 -36.99
C GLY A 51 17.65 -1.87 -38.35
N GLU A 52 16.91 -0.90 -38.85
CA GLU A 52 16.57 -0.76 -40.25
C GLU A 52 17.80 -0.66 -41.11
N THR A 53 17.79 -1.30 -42.28
CA THR A 53 18.04 -0.62 -43.57
C THR A 53 17.65 -1.49 -44.75
N ASP A 54 16.92 -0.87 -45.61
CA ASP A 54 16.47 -1.08 -46.98
C ASP A 54 17.60 -1.48 -47.95
N ASN A 55 17.38 -2.40 -48.89
CA ASN A 55 17.39 -2.19 -50.33
C ASN A 55 17.37 -3.48 -51.15
N SER A 56 16.30 -3.57 -51.90
CA SER A 56 16.12 -4.06 -53.27
C SER A 56 17.28 -4.83 -53.96
N GLN A 57 16.96 -5.98 -54.54
CA GLN A 57 16.89 -6.30 -55.98
C GLN A 57 16.89 -7.80 -56.25
N LYS A 58 15.85 -8.23 -56.98
CA LYS A 58 15.79 -9.46 -57.77
C LYS A 58 16.54 -9.18 -59.12
N PRO A 59 17.17 -10.15 -59.81
CA PRO A 59 16.39 -10.92 -60.76
C PRO A 59 16.80 -12.43 -60.91
N GLU A 60 15.81 -13.17 -61.39
CA GLU A 60 15.71 -14.25 -62.36
C GLU A 60 17.00 -14.95 -62.84
N ASP A 61 17.04 -16.22 -62.94
CA ASP A 61 16.62 -17.12 -64.00
C ASP A 61 17.37 -18.47 -64.00
N SER A 62 16.59 -19.47 -64.37
CA SER A 62 16.92 -20.65 -65.17
C SER A 62 17.72 -21.87 -64.65
N GLN A 63 16.98 -22.93 -64.77
CA GLN A 63 17.35 -24.23 -65.36
C GLN A 63 17.57 -25.44 -64.41
N LYS A 64 16.54 -26.28 -64.52
CA LYS A 64 16.58 -27.73 -64.30
C LYS A 64 17.52 -28.39 -65.36
N PRO A 65 18.16 -29.53 -65.05
CA PRO A 65 17.59 -30.77 -65.55
C PRO A 65 17.53 -31.92 -64.54
N GLU A 66 16.63 -32.76 -64.87
CA GLU A 66 16.35 -34.11 -64.37
C GLU A 66 17.63 -34.97 -64.33
N ASP A 67 17.74 -35.81 -63.30
CA ASP A 67 17.93 -37.24 -63.58
C ASP A 67 17.49 -38.10 -62.36
N THR A 68 16.89 -39.15 -62.73
CA THR A 68 16.26 -40.23 -62.02
C THR A 68 17.26 -41.00 -61.13
N GLN A 69 16.86 -41.28 -59.87
CA GLN A 69 17.08 -42.60 -59.29
C GLN A 69 16.10 -42.89 -58.17
N LYS A 70 15.60 -44.08 -58.21
CA LYS A 70 14.54 -44.74 -57.52
C LYS A 70 14.80 -44.93 -56.02
N PRO A 71 13.72 -45.08 -55.18
CA PRO A 71 13.82 -44.99 -53.71
C PRO A 71 14.48 -46.23 -53.11
N ASP A 72 15.34 -45.94 -52.10
CA ASP A 72 15.76 -46.95 -51.14
C ASP A 72 14.68 -47.06 -50.04
N ASP A 73 13.86 -48.06 -50.16
CA ASP A 73 12.87 -48.54 -49.15
C ASP A 73 13.59 -49.21 -48.02
N SER A 74 14.30 -48.51 -47.20
CA SER A 74 14.70 -48.99 -45.87
C SER A 74 13.82 -48.34 -44.80
N LYS A 75 12.55 -48.81 -44.75
CA LYS A 75 11.72 -48.73 -43.56
C LYS A 75 12.49 -49.36 -42.43
N PRO A 76 12.73 -48.69 -41.27
CA PRO A 76 13.40 -49.37 -40.15
C PRO A 76 12.49 -50.52 -39.73
N GLU A 77 12.99 -51.73 -39.84
CA GLU A 77 12.30 -52.91 -39.35
C GLU A 77 11.93 -52.70 -37.91
N ASN A 78 10.60 -52.74 -37.65
CA ASN A 78 10.08 -52.60 -36.31
C ASN A 78 10.58 -53.83 -35.51
N LYS A 79 11.64 -53.65 -34.76
CA LYS A 79 12.38 -54.69 -33.99
C LYS A 79 11.44 -55.45 -33.03
N TYR A 80 10.25 -54.95 -32.80
CA TYR A 80 9.32 -55.42 -31.79
C TYR A 80 8.00 -55.84 -32.46
N THR A 81 7.54 -57.05 -32.11
CA THR A 81 6.22 -57.55 -32.44
C THR A 81 5.33 -57.61 -31.20
N TYR A 82 4.03 -57.57 -31.37
CA TYR A 82 3.11 -57.49 -30.24
C TYR A 82 1.98 -58.47 -30.36
N THR A 83 1.66 -59.12 -29.23
CA THR A 83 0.42 -59.86 -29.04
C THR A 83 -0.58 -58.88 -28.41
N ASP A 84 -1.72 -58.68 -29.04
CA ASP A 84 -2.74 -57.78 -28.54
C ASP A 84 -3.35 -58.33 -27.25
N ILE A 85 -3.47 -57.45 -26.28
CA ILE A 85 -4.10 -57.67 -24.98
C ILE A 85 -5.04 -56.49 -24.74
N ASN A 86 -6.21 -56.76 -24.20
CA ASN A 86 -7.12 -55.70 -23.82
C ASN A 86 -7.61 -55.95 -22.40
N ARG A 87 -6.87 -55.44 -21.41
CA ARG A 87 -7.23 -55.60 -20.00
C ARG A 87 -6.69 -54.49 -19.15
N ILE A 88 -7.36 -54.24 -18.04
CA ILE A 88 -6.87 -53.38 -16.98
C ILE A 88 -5.89 -54.16 -16.12
N MET A 89 -4.77 -53.51 -15.76
CA MET A 89 -3.79 -54.00 -14.80
C MET A 89 -3.42 -52.90 -13.83
N TRP A 90 -2.80 -53.29 -12.70
CA TRP A 90 -2.38 -52.41 -11.65
C TRP A 90 -0.88 -52.53 -11.42
N SER A 91 -0.24 -51.38 -11.16
CA SER A 91 1.19 -51.34 -10.81
C SER A 91 1.45 -51.88 -9.40
N THR A 92 2.40 -52.77 -9.26
CA THR A 92 2.79 -53.33 -7.93
C THR A 92 3.80 -52.45 -7.17
N THR A 93 4.37 -51.46 -7.86
CA THR A 93 5.36 -50.48 -7.34
C THR A 93 5.42 -49.29 -8.29
N SER A 94 6.12 -48.23 -7.88
CA SER A 94 6.42 -47.14 -8.80
C SER A 94 7.34 -47.61 -9.91
N LEU A 95 6.95 -47.40 -11.19
CA LEU A 95 7.74 -47.78 -12.36
C LEU A 95 7.68 -46.78 -13.48
N ASN A 96 8.76 -46.68 -14.25
CA ASN A 96 8.83 -45.79 -15.41
C ASN A 96 8.03 -46.34 -16.59
N VAL A 97 7.31 -45.46 -17.25
CA VAL A 97 6.71 -45.68 -18.57
C VAL A 97 7.67 -45.11 -19.61
N ARG A 98 7.95 -45.92 -20.65
CA ARG A 98 8.99 -45.61 -21.64
C ARG A 98 8.45 -45.55 -23.06
N SER A 99 9.20 -44.91 -23.95
CA SER A 99 8.87 -44.77 -25.39
C SER A 99 9.13 -46.05 -26.20
N LYS A 100 9.87 -47.05 -25.62
CA LYS A 100 10.14 -48.36 -26.24
C LYS A 100 10.03 -49.45 -25.18
N PRO A 101 9.75 -50.68 -25.58
CA PRO A 101 9.52 -51.81 -24.66
C PRO A 101 10.86 -52.40 -24.13
N ASP A 102 11.78 -51.55 -23.73
CA ASP A 102 13.07 -51.92 -23.13
C ASP A 102 13.60 -50.80 -22.21
N LYS A 103 14.73 -51.09 -21.56
CA LYS A 103 15.39 -50.15 -20.61
C LYS A 103 15.97 -48.92 -21.26
N ASN A 104 16.18 -48.92 -22.57
CA ASN A 104 16.82 -47.83 -23.33
C ASN A 104 15.76 -46.86 -23.91
N GLY A 105 14.47 -47.19 -23.80
CA GLY A 105 13.39 -46.27 -24.17
C GLY A 105 13.44 -45.02 -23.30
N GLU A 106 13.19 -43.87 -23.91
CA GLU A 106 13.04 -42.60 -23.19
C GLU A 106 11.92 -42.69 -22.15
N VAL A 107 12.09 -42.08 -20.97
CA VAL A 107 11.10 -42.09 -19.90
C VAL A 107 10.03 -41.01 -20.23
N LEU A 108 8.80 -41.47 -20.49
CA LEU A 108 7.63 -40.64 -20.76
C LEU A 108 6.93 -40.18 -19.48
N GLY A 109 7.23 -40.82 -18.36
CA GLY A 109 6.67 -40.61 -17.05
C GLY A 109 6.73 -41.86 -16.20
N TYR A 110 5.94 -41.92 -15.15
CA TYR A 110 5.92 -43.06 -14.24
C TYR A 110 4.48 -43.38 -13.78
N LEU A 111 4.25 -44.62 -13.43
CA LEU A 111 3.08 -45.07 -12.67
C LEU A 111 3.52 -45.19 -11.20
N GLN A 112 2.62 -44.81 -10.31
CA GLN A 112 2.79 -45.06 -8.87
C GLN A 112 2.31 -46.48 -8.53
N LYS A 113 2.67 -46.96 -7.35
CA LYS A 113 2.10 -48.20 -6.83
C LYS A 113 0.58 -48.12 -6.79
N ASP A 114 -0.08 -49.20 -7.21
CA ASP A 114 -1.54 -49.33 -7.28
C ASP A 114 -2.25 -48.49 -8.37
N ASP A 115 -1.48 -47.79 -9.22
CA ASP A 115 -2.06 -47.11 -10.38
C ASP A 115 -2.68 -48.11 -11.37
N GLU A 116 -3.91 -47.81 -11.82
CA GLU A 116 -4.64 -48.54 -12.84
C GLU A 116 -4.14 -48.14 -14.23
N VAL A 117 -3.94 -49.09 -15.11
CA VAL A 117 -3.52 -48.85 -16.48
C VAL A 117 -4.15 -49.82 -17.48
N GLN A 118 -4.57 -49.26 -18.63
CA GLN A 118 -5.06 -50.08 -19.74
C GLN A 118 -3.89 -50.66 -20.51
N VAL A 119 -3.80 -51.97 -20.51
CA VAL A 119 -2.81 -52.73 -21.32
C VAL A 119 -3.44 -53.08 -22.66
N THR A 120 -2.78 -52.65 -23.77
CA THR A 120 -3.26 -52.87 -25.14
C THR A 120 -2.44 -53.91 -25.91
N GLY A 121 -1.33 -54.39 -25.36
CA GLY A 121 -0.54 -55.47 -25.99
C GLY A 121 0.67 -55.82 -25.17
N GLN A 122 1.32 -56.94 -25.52
CA GLN A 122 2.56 -57.41 -24.97
C GLN A 122 3.61 -57.56 -26.06
N CYS A 123 4.77 -56.97 -25.85
CA CYS A 123 5.91 -57.14 -26.73
C CYS A 123 6.44 -58.61 -26.64
N ASN A 124 6.51 -59.32 -27.77
CA ASN A 124 6.87 -60.73 -27.82
C ASN A 124 8.36 -60.94 -27.49
N GLU A 125 9.22 -60.01 -27.85
CA GLU A 125 10.68 -60.10 -27.67
C GLU A 125 11.13 -59.77 -26.24
N THR A 126 10.42 -58.85 -25.56
CA THR A 126 10.88 -58.36 -24.25
C THR A 126 9.87 -58.68 -23.13
N GLY A 127 8.66 -59.03 -23.46
CA GLY A 127 7.57 -59.25 -22.53
C GLY A 127 6.95 -57.98 -21.94
N TRP A 128 7.44 -56.80 -22.30
CA TRP A 128 6.89 -55.54 -21.81
C TRP A 128 5.49 -55.33 -22.31
N TYR A 129 4.70 -54.68 -21.47
CA TYR A 129 3.33 -54.31 -21.86
C TYR A 129 3.30 -52.97 -22.58
N ARG A 130 2.51 -52.93 -23.68
CA ARG A 130 2.07 -51.71 -24.35
C ARG A 130 0.86 -51.20 -23.61
N ILE A 131 0.89 -49.95 -23.18
CA ILE A 131 -0.15 -49.34 -22.34
C ILE A 131 -0.62 -48.01 -22.91
N GLU A 132 -1.82 -47.61 -22.55
CA GLU A 132 -2.23 -46.23 -22.70
C GLU A 132 -1.73 -45.39 -21.52
N PHE A 133 -0.97 -44.32 -21.81
CA PHE A 133 -0.43 -43.44 -20.81
C PHE A 133 -0.57 -41.97 -21.23
N LYS A 134 -1.43 -41.21 -20.53
CA LYS A 134 -1.72 -39.80 -20.83
C LYS A 134 -2.09 -39.55 -22.30
N GLY A 135 -2.96 -40.43 -22.86
CA GLY A 135 -3.43 -40.31 -24.24
C GLY A 135 -2.40 -40.70 -25.31
N LYS A 136 -1.27 -41.32 -24.93
CA LYS A 136 -0.24 -41.81 -25.84
C LYS A 136 0.10 -43.28 -25.54
N ILE A 137 0.71 -43.93 -26.51
CA ILE A 137 1.27 -45.27 -26.29
C ILE A 137 2.55 -45.16 -25.50
N GLY A 138 2.65 -45.92 -24.40
CA GLY A 138 3.84 -46.09 -23.61
C GLY A 138 4.09 -47.56 -23.34
N TYR A 139 5.27 -47.87 -22.75
CA TYR A 139 5.67 -49.26 -22.43
C TYR A 139 6.08 -49.34 -20.96
N ALA A 140 5.55 -50.37 -20.30
CA ALA A 140 5.84 -50.67 -18.90
C ALA A 140 6.31 -52.12 -18.74
N SER A 141 7.22 -52.35 -17.81
CA SER A 141 7.72 -53.73 -17.56
C SER A 141 6.62 -54.58 -16.97
N ASN A 142 6.38 -55.75 -17.59
CA ASN A 142 5.41 -56.72 -17.14
C ASN A 142 5.64 -57.23 -15.71
N LYS A 143 6.88 -57.18 -15.23
CA LYS A 143 7.26 -57.61 -13.86
C LYS A 143 6.56 -56.79 -12.76
N TYR A 144 6.11 -55.63 -13.07
CA TYR A 144 5.58 -54.69 -12.11
C TYR A 144 4.09 -54.34 -12.38
N LEU A 145 3.41 -55.13 -13.21
CA LEU A 145 1.97 -55.01 -13.45
C LEU A 145 1.29 -56.32 -13.09
N THR A 146 0.16 -56.26 -12.39
CA THR A 146 -0.67 -57.41 -12.00
C THR A 146 -2.09 -57.26 -12.55
N ALA A 147 -2.71 -58.36 -12.87
CA ALA A 147 -4.14 -58.41 -13.25
C ALA A 147 -5.09 -58.44 -12.04
N GLU A 148 -4.55 -58.72 -10.86
CA GLU A 148 -5.30 -58.72 -9.61
C GLU A 148 -5.39 -57.27 -9.12
N LYS A 149 -6.60 -56.76 -8.97
CA LYS A 149 -6.81 -55.45 -8.35
C LYS A 149 -6.25 -55.51 -6.95
N PRO A 150 -5.35 -54.55 -6.58
CA PRO A 150 -4.85 -54.52 -5.21
C PRO A 150 -6.06 -54.48 -4.28
N VAL A 151 -6.16 -55.48 -3.39
CA VAL A 151 -7.07 -55.42 -2.26
C VAL A 151 -6.51 -54.26 -1.42
N GLN A 152 -7.16 -53.14 -1.45
CA GLN A 152 -6.86 -52.15 -0.40
C GLN A 152 -7.22 -52.83 0.90
N ASP A 153 -6.19 -53.25 1.67
CA ASP A 153 -6.43 -53.52 3.08
C ASP A 153 -7.30 -52.40 3.59
N PRO A 154 -8.39 -52.69 4.34
CA PRO A 154 -9.20 -51.64 4.91
C PRO A 154 -8.20 -50.70 5.58
N LYS A 155 -7.99 -49.53 5.00
CA LYS A 155 -7.10 -48.50 5.50
C LYS A 155 -7.26 -48.55 7.01
N PRO A 156 -6.19 -48.85 7.82
CA PRO A 156 -6.36 -48.76 9.25
C PRO A 156 -7.10 -47.46 9.48
N LEU A 157 -8.20 -47.50 10.19
CA LEU A 157 -8.92 -46.26 10.56
C LEU A 157 -7.81 -45.36 11.08
N GLU A 158 -7.32 -44.47 10.22
CA GLU A 158 -6.44 -43.41 10.67
C GLU A 158 -7.19 -42.87 11.88
N PRO A 159 -6.57 -42.76 13.04
CA PRO A 159 -7.20 -42.09 14.16
C PRO A 159 -7.74 -40.85 13.54
N THR A 160 -9.06 -40.67 13.51
CA THR A 160 -9.73 -39.48 13.00
C THR A 160 -8.95 -38.35 13.60
N GLU A 161 -8.09 -37.65 12.79
CA GLU A 161 -7.43 -36.47 13.29
C GLU A 161 -8.54 -35.65 13.91
N PRO A 162 -8.45 -35.26 15.16
CA PRO A 162 -9.50 -34.53 15.83
C PRO A 162 -9.87 -33.41 14.88
N GLU A 163 -11.15 -33.33 14.54
CA GLU A 163 -11.66 -32.39 13.54
C GLU A 163 -11.07 -31.02 13.85
N VAL A 164 -10.08 -30.60 13.04
CA VAL A 164 -9.30 -29.40 13.36
C VAL A 164 -10.27 -28.24 13.28
N THR A 165 -10.62 -27.68 14.41
CA THR A 165 -11.52 -26.54 14.49
C THR A 165 -11.02 -25.44 13.58
N LYS A 166 -11.86 -25.01 12.66
CA LYS A 166 -11.60 -23.89 11.76
C LYS A 166 -12.33 -22.68 12.27
N ILE A 167 -11.58 -21.65 12.61
CA ILE A 167 -12.14 -20.41 13.14
C ILE A 167 -11.63 -19.27 12.25
N THR A 168 -12.53 -18.38 11.84
CA THR A 168 -12.11 -17.13 11.21
C THR A 168 -11.51 -16.23 12.29
N MET A 169 -10.31 -15.74 12.06
CA MET A 169 -9.64 -14.77 12.92
C MET A 169 -9.21 -13.54 12.09
N TYR A 170 -9.10 -12.41 12.75
CA TYR A 170 -8.77 -11.12 12.17
C TYR A 170 -7.45 -10.61 12.74
N ALA A 171 -6.61 -10.03 11.92
CA ALA A 171 -5.35 -9.44 12.35
C ALA A 171 -5.60 -8.12 13.12
N THR A 172 -5.07 -8.01 14.33
CA THR A 172 -5.20 -6.79 15.16
C THR A 172 -4.20 -5.69 14.76
N ALA A 173 -3.18 -6.05 13.97
CA ALA A 173 -2.18 -5.15 13.40
C ALA A 173 -1.62 -5.78 12.12
N ASN A 174 -0.82 -5.02 11.35
CA ASN A 174 -0.07 -5.59 10.23
C ASN A 174 0.89 -6.66 10.78
N VAL A 175 0.74 -7.91 10.35
CA VAL A 175 1.50 -9.04 10.87
C VAL A 175 2.03 -9.95 9.78
N ASN A 176 3.29 -10.35 9.88
CA ASN A 176 3.91 -11.27 8.93
C ASN A 176 3.29 -12.67 9.01
N VAL A 177 2.95 -13.22 7.85
CA VAL A 177 2.60 -14.63 7.65
C VAL A 177 3.86 -15.38 7.29
N ARG A 178 4.17 -16.46 8.00
CA ARG A 178 5.43 -17.21 7.85
C ARG A 178 5.20 -18.67 7.49
N SER A 179 6.18 -19.27 6.80
CA SER A 179 6.15 -20.71 6.43
C SER A 179 6.28 -21.64 7.64
N LYS A 180 6.85 -21.17 8.75
CA LYS A 180 6.94 -21.85 10.05
C LYS A 180 7.11 -20.81 11.16
N PRO A 181 6.82 -21.15 12.43
CA PRO A 181 7.03 -20.26 13.58
C PRO A 181 8.46 -19.69 13.64
N ILE A 182 8.59 -18.47 14.17
CA ILE A 182 9.85 -17.75 14.48
C ILE A 182 10.74 -17.55 13.26
N THR A 183 11.34 -18.61 12.73
CA THR A 183 12.41 -18.56 11.71
C THR A 183 11.94 -18.85 10.28
N GLY A 184 10.61 -19.05 10.08
CA GLY A 184 10.05 -19.28 8.75
C GLY A 184 10.17 -18.06 7.83
N THR A 185 10.35 -18.32 6.52
CA THR A 185 10.31 -17.28 5.48
C THR A 185 8.97 -16.53 5.54
N VAL A 186 9.00 -15.21 5.39
CA VAL A 186 7.79 -14.40 5.26
C VAL A 186 7.14 -14.69 3.92
N LEU A 187 5.90 -15.15 3.95
CA LEU A 187 5.07 -15.48 2.78
C LEU A 187 4.19 -14.32 2.35
N GLY A 188 4.02 -13.34 3.24
CA GLY A 188 3.20 -12.14 3.05
C GLY A 188 2.87 -11.49 4.38
N VAL A 189 1.99 -10.52 4.34
CA VAL A 189 1.52 -9.77 5.50
C VAL A 189 0.00 -9.82 5.52
N LEU A 190 -0.59 -10.13 6.67
CA LEU A 190 -1.99 -9.80 6.94
C LEU A 190 -2.03 -8.36 7.41
N LYS A 191 -2.85 -7.56 6.76
CA LYS A 191 -3.11 -6.18 7.19
C LYS A 191 -4.08 -6.19 8.38
N THR A 192 -4.09 -5.12 9.14
CA THR A 192 -5.08 -4.92 10.22
C THR A 192 -6.49 -5.24 9.70
N ASN A 193 -7.24 -6.03 10.46
CA ASN A 193 -8.58 -6.54 10.14
C ASN A 193 -8.68 -7.50 8.93
N GLU A 194 -7.57 -7.87 8.30
CA GLU A 194 -7.59 -8.92 7.29
C GLU A 194 -7.86 -10.27 7.95
N SER A 195 -8.85 -11.00 7.43
CA SER A 195 -9.26 -12.27 7.98
C SER A 195 -8.40 -13.43 7.48
N VAL A 196 -8.25 -14.43 8.33
CA VAL A 196 -7.57 -15.69 8.02
C VAL A 196 -8.26 -16.86 8.72
N ILE A 197 -8.23 -18.04 8.12
CA ILE A 197 -8.77 -19.25 8.77
C ILE A 197 -7.70 -19.84 9.66
N ALA A 198 -7.92 -19.80 10.96
CA ALA A 198 -7.11 -20.46 11.98
C ALA A 198 -7.45 -21.95 12.06
N LEU A 199 -6.45 -22.79 12.29
CA LEU A 199 -6.53 -24.24 12.40
C LEU A 199 -6.14 -24.69 13.81
N GLY A 200 -7.11 -25.14 14.61
CA GLY A 200 -6.89 -25.58 15.98
C GLY A 200 -6.39 -24.46 16.91
N GLU A 201 -5.92 -24.85 18.09
CA GLU A 201 -5.40 -23.93 19.07
C GLU A 201 -3.99 -23.44 18.74
N PRO A 202 -3.61 -22.22 19.17
CA PRO A 202 -2.25 -21.72 18.99
C PRO A 202 -1.25 -22.54 19.84
N VAL A 203 -0.05 -22.77 19.27
CA VAL A 203 1.04 -23.49 19.94
C VAL A 203 2.24 -22.54 20.05
N ASP A 204 2.80 -22.43 21.25
CA ASP A 204 3.98 -21.59 21.56
C ASP A 204 3.87 -20.14 21.05
N GLY A 205 2.66 -19.57 21.12
CA GLY A 205 2.37 -18.18 20.68
C GLY A 205 2.23 -18.05 19.16
N TRP A 206 2.08 -19.15 18.42
CA TRP A 206 1.87 -19.17 16.98
C TRP A 206 0.58 -19.89 16.61
N GLN A 207 -0.23 -19.24 15.80
CA GLN A 207 -1.44 -19.80 15.22
C GLN A 207 -1.14 -20.36 13.84
N LYS A 208 -1.49 -21.64 13.63
CA LYS A 208 -1.50 -22.23 12.29
C LYS A 208 -2.72 -21.72 11.53
N VAL A 209 -2.51 -21.27 10.30
CA VAL A 209 -3.55 -20.64 9.48
C VAL A 209 -3.53 -21.15 8.04
N ILE A 210 -4.61 -20.93 7.30
CA ILE A 210 -4.65 -21.11 5.85
C ILE A 210 -4.40 -19.74 5.20
N TYR A 211 -3.30 -19.59 4.50
CA TYR A 211 -2.94 -18.38 3.76
C TYR A 211 -2.67 -18.72 2.30
N LYS A 212 -3.42 -18.10 1.37
CA LYS A 212 -3.33 -18.42 -0.08
C LYS A 212 -3.38 -19.94 -0.33
N GLU A 213 -4.38 -20.60 0.27
CA GLU A 213 -4.66 -22.04 0.16
C GLU A 213 -3.56 -22.97 0.75
N LYS A 214 -2.57 -22.43 1.43
CA LYS A 214 -1.48 -23.20 2.05
C LYS A 214 -1.45 -22.99 3.56
N ALA A 215 -0.96 -24.01 4.27
CA ALA A 215 -0.70 -23.89 5.70
C ALA A 215 0.46 -22.91 5.96
N ALA A 216 0.22 -21.97 6.88
CA ALA A 216 1.17 -20.95 7.28
C ALA A 216 1.02 -20.66 8.78
N TYR A 217 1.79 -19.71 9.30
CA TYR A 217 1.82 -19.38 10.71
C TYR A 217 1.83 -17.86 10.93
N VAL A 218 1.04 -17.43 11.90
CA VAL A 218 0.95 -16.02 12.33
C VAL A 218 1.11 -16.00 13.86
N SER A 219 1.76 -14.98 14.40
CA SER A 219 1.85 -14.83 15.86
C SER A 219 0.46 -14.59 16.45
N SER A 220 0.02 -15.46 17.36
CA SER A 220 -1.33 -15.45 17.92
C SER A 220 -1.68 -14.17 18.68
N LYS A 221 -0.69 -13.43 19.20
CA LYS A 221 -0.89 -12.14 19.87
C LYS A 221 -1.49 -11.06 18.97
N TYR A 222 -1.39 -11.24 17.63
CA TYR A 222 -1.93 -10.32 16.64
C TYR A 222 -3.21 -10.84 15.98
N LEU A 223 -3.86 -11.83 16.55
CA LEU A 223 -5.11 -12.38 16.02
C LEU A 223 -6.22 -12.32 17.08
N THR A 224 -7.43 -12.00 16.62
CA THR A 224 -8.66 -12.00 17.42
C THR A 224 -9.77 -12.74 16.67
N THR A 225 -10.72 -13.32 17.38
CA THR A 225 -11.93 -13.91 16.80
C THR A 225 -13.02 -12.90 16.49
N GLU A 226 -12.90 -11.69 17.01
CA GLU A 226 -13.82 -10.59 16.73
C GLU A 226 -13.33 -9.80 15.54
N GLU A 227 -14.19 -9.58 14.55
CA GLU A 227 -13.91 -8.65 13.48
C GLU A 227 -13.71 -7.26 14.08
N LEU A 228 -12.53 -6.68 13.79
CA LEU A 228 -12.28 -5.31 14.24
C LEU A 228 -13.24 -4.39 13.49
N LYS A 229 -13.99 -3.60 14.20
CA LYS A 229 -14.78 -2.54 13.58
C LYS A 229 -13.81 -1.57 12.89
N MET A 230 -13.64 -1.71 11.56
CA MET A 230 -12.66 -0.94 10.76
C MET A 230 -13.01 0.54 10.65
N HIS A 231 -14.22 0.89 11.01
CA HIS A 231 -14.64 2.27 11.13
C HIS A 231 -14.95 2.48 12.61
N PRO A 232 -14.13 3.26 13.32
CA PRO A 232 -14.49 3.67 14.67
C PRO A 232 -15.88 4.24 14.63
N GLU A 233 -16.68 3.94 15.65
CA GLU A 233 -18.04 4.48 15.77
C GLU A 233 -18.03 5.99 16.02
N ILE A 234 -16.85 6.56 16.36
CA ILE A 234 -16.67 7.99 16.62
C ILE A 234 -16.70 8.76 15.31
N THR A 235 -17.70 9.57 15.15
CA THR A 235 -17.97 10.45 14.00
C THR A 235 -17.98 11.90 14.45
N ALA A 236 -18.19 12.85 13.53
CA ALA A 236 -18.32 14.27 13.88
C ALA A 236 -19.45 14.57 14.87
N LYS A 237 -20.45 13.70 14.98
CA LYS A 237 -21.57 13.85 15.93
C LYS A 237 -21.18 13.54 17.38
N ASP A 238 -20.09 12.83 17.57
CA ASP A 238 -19.62 12.39 18.88
C ASP A 238 -18.57 13.35 19.45
N ILE A 239 -18.24 14.43 18.72
CA ILE A 239 -17.32 15.46 19.18
C ILE A 239 -17.94 16.20 20.34
N VAL A 240 -17.20 16.25 21.45
CA VAL A 240 -17.61 16.97 22.65
C VAL A 240 -17.35 18.46 22.45
N ILE A 241 -18.42 19.22 22.38
CA ILE A 241 -18.35 20.69 22.38
C ILE A 241 -18.62 21.14 23.83
N PRO A 242 -17.63 21.79 24.48
CA PRO A 242 -17.83 22.31 25.83
C PRO A 242 -18.87 23.43 25.84
N GLU A 243 -19.31 23.85 27.00
CA GLU A 243 -20.12 25.07 27.13
C GLU A 243 -19.26 26.28 26.74
N LEU A 244 -19.61 26.93 25.64
CA LEU A 244 -18.90 28.09 25.08
C LEU A 244 -19.55 29.40 25.57
N ASN A 245 -18.74 30.43 25.76
CA ASN A 245 -19.19 31.77 26.15
C ASN A 245 -18.69 32.81 25.15
N GLU A 246 -19.17 34.06 25.26
CA GLU A 246 -18.79 35.15 24.37
C GLU A 246 -17.55 35.93 24.83
N ASP A 247 -16.96 35.56 25.98
CA ASP A 247 -15.89 36.34 26.62
C ASP A 247 -14.50 36.06 26.03
N SER A 248 -14.31 34.89 25.42
CA SER A 248 -13.01 34.43 24.89
C SER A 248 -13.17 33.80 23.52
N PRO A 249 -12.20 33.97 22.60
CA PRO A 249 -12.26 33.37 21.28
C PRO A 249 -12.28 31.84 21.36
N VAL A 250 -13.01 31.20 20.42
CA VAL A 250 -13.14 29.77 20.26
C VAL A 250 -12.20 29.28 19.17
N ILE A 251 -11.24 28.45 19.54
CA ILE A 251 -10.29 27.83 18.62
C ILE A 251 -10.67 26.36 18.42
N VAL A 252 -10.90 25.97 17.19
CA VAL A 252 -11.03 24.57 16.81
C VAL A 252 -9.67 24.03 16.39
N ILE A 253 -9.24 22.91 16.97
CA ILE A 253 -7.99 22.22 16.61
C ILE A 253 -8.33 20.90 15.93
N ASP A 254 -7.83 20.74 14.71
CA ASP A 254 -7.87 19.49 13.96
C ASP A 254 -6.47 18.87 13.88
N ALA A 255 -6.26 17.81 14.64
CA ALA A 255 -5.11 16.94 14.39
C ALA A 255 -5.36 16.20 13.07
N GLY A 256 -4.69 16.61 12.00
CA GLY A 256 -4.90 16.08 10.66
C GLY A 256 -4.78 14.56 10.59
N HIS A 257 -5.44 13.97 9.61
CA HIS A 257 -5.48 12.51 9.41
C HIS A 257 -6.14 11.72 10.55
N GLN A 258 -6.10 10.39 10.46
CA GLN A 258 -6.61 9.45 11.45
C GLN A 258 -6.02 8.06 11.17
N GLU A 259 -6.12 7.14 12.14
CA GLU A 259 -5.51 5.80 12.03
C GLU A 259 -6.04 5.01 10.82
N PHE A 260 -7.33 5.11 10.52
CA PHE A 260 -7.99 4.35 9.46
C PHE A 260 -8.31 5.25 8.26
N THR A 261 -7.75 4.90 7.09
CA THR A 261 -8.09 5.58 5.84
C THR A 261 -9.54 5.33 5.47
N ASN A 262 -10.30 6.41 5.24
CA ASN A 262 -11.60 6.33 4.58
C ASN A 262 -11.44 6.70 3.11
N ALA A 263 -11.35 5.67 2.25
CA ALA A 263 -11.14 5.81 0.81
C ALA A 263 -12.41 6.20 0.04
N GLU A 264 -13.57 6.27 0.69
CA GLU A 264 -14.78 6.82 0.07
C GLU A 264 -14.53 8.26 -0.37
N LYS A 265 -15.32 8.72 -1.31
CA LYS A 265 -15.15 10.06 -1.89
C LYS A 265 -16.09 11.08 -1.25
N GLU A 266 -15.57 12.29 -1.08
CA GLU A 266 -16.34 13.48 -0.73
C GLU A 266 -16.12 14.58 -1.76
N PRO A 267 -17.07 15.49 -1.99
CA PRO A 267 -16.86 16.69 -2.82
C PRO A 267 -15.75 17.56 -2.24
N ILE A 268 -14.93 18.16 -3.11
CA ILE A 268 -13.84 19.06 -2.67
C ILE A 268 -14.35 20.37 -2.05
N GLY A 269 -15.64 20.69 -2.19
CA GLY A 269 -16.31 21.85 -1.63
C GLY A 269 -17.83 21.74 -1.82
N PRO A 270 -18.64 22.60 -1.18
CA PRO A 270 -20.09 22.57 -1.26
C PRO A 270 -20.60 22.63 -2.71
N GLY A 271 -21.32 21.59 -3.16
CA GLY A 271 -21.85 21.49 -4.52
C GLY A 271 -20.84 21.10 -5.61
N ALA A 272 -19.59 20.80 -5.27
CA ALA A 272 -18.58 20.38 -6.22
C ALA A 272 -18.90 19.01 -6.83
N THR A 273 -18.63 18.87 -8.12
CA THR A 273 -18.65 17.56 -8.81
C THR A 273 -17.31 16.83 -8.72
N THR A 274 -16.23 17.58 -8.55
CA THR A 274 -14.91 17.03 -8.28
C THR A 274 -14.88 16.45 -6.87
N THR A 275 -14.34 15.24 -6.73
CA THR A 275 -14.30 14.55 -5.45
C THR A 275 -12.89 14.05 -5.13
N LYS A 276 -12.56 13.94 -3.86
CA LYS A 276 -11.33 13.32 -3.36
C LYS A 276 -11.63 12.33 -2.23
N LYS A 277 -10.64 11.59 -1.75
CA LYS A 277 -10.80 10.71 -0.58
C LYS A 277 -11.23 11.51 0.64
N LYS A 278 -12.08 10.92 1.48
CA LYS A 278 -12.59 11.57 2.70
C LYS A 278 -11.47 11.89 3.68
N VAL A 279 -10.59 10.92 3.93
CA VAL A 279 -9.44 11.09 4.83
C VAL A 279 -8.44 9.95 4.65
N SER A 280 -7.15 10.24 4.81
CA SER A 280 -6.05 9.25 4.79
C SER A 280 -5.36 9.15 6.16
N ARG A 281 -4.36 8.26 6.26
CA ARG A 281 -3.47 8.14 7.44
C ARG A 281 -2.40 9.23 7.48
N GLY A 282 -2.17 9.90 6.35
CA GLY A 282 -1.03 10.78 6.18
C GLY A 282 0.27 10.03 5.83
N THR A 283 1.37 10.73 5.90
CA THR A 283 2.71 10.22 5.60
C THR A 283 3.31 9.43 6.78
N TYR A 284 4.50 8.87 6.58
CA TYR A 284 5.21 8.08 7.58
C TYR A 284 6.66 8.53 7.71
N GLY A 285 7.08 8.80 8.94
CA GLY A 285 8.45 9.17 9.29
C GLY A 285 9.34 7.93 9.41
N ASN A 286 10.25 7.75 8.46
CA ASN A 286 11.12 6.58 8.47
C ASN A 286 12.17 6.61 9.60
N THR A 287 12.51 7.78 10.14
CA THR A 287 13.46 7.95 11.23
C THR A 287 12.78 7.82 12.58
N SER A 288 11.66 8.50 12.78
CA SER A 288 10.89 8.50 14.02
C SER A 288 10.07 7.22 14.20
N GLY A 289 9.63 6.60 13.13
CA GLY A 289 8.68 5.48 13.16
C GLY A 289 7.24 5.90 13.42
N LEU A 290 6.94 7.20 13.39
CA LEU A 290 5.60 7.75 13.59
C LEU A 290 4.85 7.88 12.26
N TRP A 291 3.55 7.64 12.31
CA TRP A 291 2.65 8.12 11.27
C TRP A 291 2.31 9.59 11.51
N GLU A 292 1.97 10.30 10.46
CA GLU A 292 1.59 11.72 10.54
C GLU A 292 0.39 11.92 11.47
N TYR A 293 -0.63 11.05 11.42
CA TYR A 293 -1.77 11.16 12.33
C TYR A 293 -1.39 11.02 13.81
N GLU A 294 -0.28 10.32 14.13
CA GLU A 294 0.23 10.18 15.51
C GLU A 294 0.93 11.46 15.95
N LEU A 295 1.85 11.97 15.12
CA LEU A 295 2.57 13.23 15.39
C LEU A 295 1.57 14.40 15.52
N ASN A 296 0.63 14.52 14.59
CA ASN A 296 -0.37 15.58 14.61
C ASN A 296 -1.21 15.58 15.90
N LEU A 297 -1.57 14.39 16.41
CA LEU A 297 -2.33 14.30 17.66
C LEU A 297 -1.49 14.69 18.88
N ILE A 298 -0.21 14.29 18.92
CA ILE A 298 0.70 14.67 20.00
C ILE A 298 0.79 16.19 20.11
N VAL A 299 1.04 16.86 18.98
CA VAL A 299 1.16 18.34 18.96
C VAL A 299 -0.18 19.01 19.26
N ALA A 300 -1.28 18.50 18.70
CA ALA A 300 -2.62 19.06 18.91
C ALA A 300 -3.07 19.00 20.38
N LEU A 301 -2.79 17.90 21.09
CA LEU A 301 -3.11 17.79 22.51
C LEU A 301 -2.29 18.75 23.38
N LYS A 302 -1.01 18.93 23.09
CA LYS A 302 -0.18 19.93 23.75
C LYS A 302 -0.67 21.35 23.47
N LEU A 303 -1.03 21.64 22.19
CA LEU A 303 -1.57 22.95 21.80
C LEU A 303 -2.89 23.25 22.51
N LYS A 304 -3.78 22.25 22.69
CA LYS A 304 -5.00 22.40 23.46
C LYS A 304 -4.70 22.94 24.86
N GLU A 305 -3.77 22.31 25.59
CA GLU A 305 -3.44 22.71 26.96
C GLU A 305 -2.83 24.13 26.98
N GLU A 306 -1.96 24.46 26.02
CA GLU A 306 -1.36 25.78 25.92
C GLU A 306 -2.40 26.87 25.66
N LEU A 307 -3.31 26.66 24.69
CA LEU A 307 -4.36 27.62 24.37
C LEU A 307 -5.37 27.81 25.54
N LEU A 308 -5.73 26.72 26.23
CA LEU A 308 -6.54 26.81 27.45
C LEU A 308 -5.82 27.64 28.52
N SER A 309 -4.49 27.50 28.69
CA SER A 309 -3.71 28.28 29.65
C SER A 309 -3.65 29.78 29.28
N ARG A 310 -3.74 30.12 27.98
CA ARG A 310 -3.81 31.50 27.46
C ARG A 310 -5.22 32.09 27.53
N GLY A 311 -6.22 31.33 27.96
CA GLY A 311 -7.61 31.80 28.14
C GLY A 311 -8.49 31.64 26.91
N TYR A 312 -8.07 30.91 25.91
CA TYR A 312 -8.91 30.53 24.77
C TYR A 312 -9.91 29.43 25.14
N GLN A 313 -11.02 29.35 24.45
CA GLN A 313 -11.91 28.21 24.45
C GLN A 313 -11.50 27.25 23.32
N VAL A 314 -11.34 25.96 23.63
CA VAL A 314 -10.79 25.00 22.66
C VAL A 314 -11.76 23.86 22.41
N VAL A 315 -11.98 23.55 21.14
CA VAL A 315 -12.73 22.37 20.67
C VAL A 315 -11.80 21.53 19.83
N MET A 316 -11.68 20.24 20.21
CA MET A 316 -10.87 19.28 19.47
C MET A 316 -11.72 18.51 18.48
N ILE A 317 -11.27 18.39 17.21
CA ILE A 317 -11.91 17.47 16.26
C ILE A 317 -11.69 16.02 16.67
N ARG A 318 -10.53 15.70 17.23
CA ARG A 318 -10.25 14.39 17.81
C ARG A 318 -9.23 14.44 18.93
N GLU A 319 -9.39 13.54 19.88
CA GLU A 319 -8.43 13.31 20.96
C GLU A 319 -7.93 11.84 20.95
N THR A 320 -8.31 11.07 19.95
CA THR A 320 -7.92 9.67 19.77
C THR A 320 -7.54 9.39 18.32
N HIS A 321 -6.92 8.25 18.05
CA HIS A 321 -6.61 7.81 16.69
C HIS A 321 -7.80 7.15 16.00
N ALA A 322 -8.62 6.45 16.78
CA ALA A 322 -9.70 5.61 16.29
C ALA A 322 -10.98 6.43 16.05
N ILE A 323 -11.00 7.20 15.00
CA ILE A 323 -12.14 8.01 14.53
C ILE A 323 -12.39 7.79 13.03
N ASN A 324 -13.57 8.20 12.57
CA ASN A 324 -13.92 8.24 11.14
C ASN A 324 -14.64 9.55 10.82
N ILE A 325 -13.89 10.64 10.68
CA ILE A 325 -14.41 11.98 10.43
C ILE A 325 -13.83 12.52 9.12
N PRO A 326 -14.64 12.62 8.05
CA PRO A 326 -14.26 13.21 6.76
C PRO A 326 -13.74 14.64 6.88
N ASN A 327 -12.90 15.09 5.94
CA ASN A 327 -12.35 16.45 5.96
C ASN A 327 -13.44 17.53 5.87
N SER A 328 -14.51 17.30 5.09
CA SER A 328 -15.66 18.18 5.03
C SER A 328 -16.38 18.30 6.38
N GLU A 329 -16.57 17.18 7.10
CA GLU A 329 -17.23 17.16 8.41
C GLU A 329 -16.40 17.86 9.49
N ARG A 330 -15.06 17.75 9.44
CA ARG A 330 -14.14 18.49 10.33
C ARG A 330 -14.33 19.99 10.20
N ALA A 331 -14.39 20.50 8.95
CA ALA A 331 -14.67 21.92 8.69
C ALA A 331 -16.08 22.33 9.16
N MET A 332 -17.07 21.46 8.96
CA MET A 332 -18.45 21.74 9.41
C MET A 332 -18.57 21.84 10.93
N VAL A 333 -17.76 21.13 11.70
CA VAL A 333 -17.74 21.31 13.17
C VAL A 333 -17.35 22.74 13.53
N ALA A 334 -16.27 23.27 12.97
CA ALA A 334 -15.84 24.64 13.21
C ALA A 334 -16.89 25.67 12.76
N ASN A 335 -17.52 25.43 11.59
CA ASN A 335 -18.59 26.29 11.08
C ASN A 335 -19.82 26.32 12.01
N ASN A 336 -20.27 25.16 12.50
CA ASN A 336 -21.49 25.02 13.29
C ASN A 336 -21.43 25.75 14.62
N ILE A 337 -20.23 25.91 15.18
CA ILE A 337 -20.01 26.64 16.44
C ILE A 337 -19.52 28.07 16.21
N ASN A 338 -19.44 28.52 14.95
CA ASN A 338 -18.90 29.83 14.56
C ASN A 338 -17.53 30.08 15.21
N ALA A 339 -16.60 29.14 15.08
CA ALA A 339 -15.28 29.26 15.66
C ALA A 339 -14.56 30.53 15.16
N ASP A 340 -13.76 31.18 16.04
CA ASP A 340 -12.98 32.35 15.68
C ASP A 340 -11.73 32.00 14.87
N ALA A 341 -11.19 30.78 15.05
CA ALA A 341 -10.15 30.19 14.20
C ALA A 341 -10.24 28.66 14.16
N PHE A 342 -9.85 28.09 13.02
CA PHE A 342 -9.75 26.64 12.80
C PHE A 342 -8.33 26.30 12.37
N ILE A 343 -7.59 25.66 13.25
CA ILE A 343 -6.18 25.29 13.07
C ILE A 343 -6.11 23.80 12.73
N ARG A 344 -5.61 23.49 11.53
CA ARG A 344 -5.40 22.12 11.08
C ARG A 344 -3.91 21.81 11.08
N ILE A 345 -3.52 20.84 11.92
CA ILE A 345 -2.12 20.47 12.16
C ILE A 345 -1.77 19.27 11.29
N HIS A 346 -0.75 19.40 10.46
CA HIS A 346 -0.24 18.42 9.52
C HIS A 346 1.29 18.41 9.50
N ALA A 347 1.86 17.38 8.90
CA ALA A 347 3.28 17.28 8.61
C ALA A 347 3.47 16.66 7.22
N ASN A 348 4.18 17.37 6.37
CA ASN A 348 4.26 17.04 4.94
C ASN A 348 5.12 15.81 4.64
N GLY A 349 5.01 15.32 3.42
CA GLY A 349 5.89 14.31 2.84
C GLY A 349 6.26 14.64 1.40
N SER A 350 7.40 14.16 0.96
CA SER A 350 7.87 14.31 -0.42
C SER A 350 8.65 13.08 -0.86
N THR A 351 8.65 12.81 -2.17
CA THR A 351 9.55 11.83 -2.77
C THR A 351 11.02 12.31 -2.77
N ASN A 352 11.22 13.62 -2.66
CA ASN A 352 12.54 14.22 -2.46
C ASN A 352 12.81 14.40 -0.96
N THR A 353 13.56 13.52 -0.36
CA THR A 353 13.88 13.52 1.07
C THR A 353 14.77 14.70 1.51
N ALA A 354 15.26 15.52 0.58
CA ALA A 354 16.00 16.73 0.89
C ALA A 354 15.09 17.96 1.11
N GLU A 355 13.81 17.86 0.77
CA GLU A 355 12.84 18.92 1.04
C GLU A 355 12.62 19.08 2.54
N LYS A 356 12.51 20.33 2.97
CA LYS A 356 12.36 20.68 4.37
C LYS A 356 11.75 22.05 4.55
N GLY A 357 11.22 22.30 5.74
CA GLY A 357 10.66 23.59 6.16
C GLY A 357 9.16 23.51 6.41
N ALA A 358 8.66 24.52 7.12
CA ALA A 358 7.24 24.66 7.43
C ALA A 358 6.56 25.65 6.51
N PHE A 359 5.31 25.43 6.23
CA PHE A 359 4.44 26.35 5.48
C PHE A 359 3.00 26.21 5.95
N THR A 360 2.16 27.19 5.59
CA THR A 360 0.73 27.13 5.82
C THR A 360 -0.03 27.12 4.51
N ILE A 361 -1.28 26.68 4.54
CA ILE A 361 -2.14 26.58 3.37
C ILE A 361 -3.46 27.33 3.65
N CYS A 362 -3.88 28.18 2.69
CA CYS A 362 -5.21 28.75 2.63
C CYS A 362 -5.76 28.70 1.19
N GLN A 363 -7.00 29.14 1.00
CA GLN A 363 -7.59 29.29 -0.32
C GLN A 363 -7.04 30.50 -1.06
N THR A 364 -7.33 30.57 -2.37
CA THR A 364 -7.09 31.79 -3.17
C THR A 364 -8.23 32.81 -2.98
N PRO A 365 -8.02 34.10 -3.30
CA PRO A 365 -9.09 35.08 -3.27
C PRO A 365 -10.23 34.79 -4.29
N GLU A 366 -9.95 33.98 -5.32
CA GLU A 366 -10.91 33.54 -6.34
C GLU A 366 -11.65 32.26 -5.98
N ASN A 367 -11.42 31.70 -4.79
CA ASN A 367 -12.08 30.47 -4.36
C ASN A 367 -13.62 30.61 -4.43
N VAL A 368 -14.26 29.71 -5.17
CA VAL A 368 -15.71 29.76 -5.40
C VAL A 368 -16.55 29.42 -4.16
N TYR A 369 -15.96 28.86 -3.11
CA TYR A 369 -16.64 28.38 -1.90
C TYR A 369 -16.56 29.39 -0.75
N ASN A 370 -15.46 30.13 -0.62
CA ASN A 370 -15.17 31.01 0.50
C ASN A 370 -14.11 32.10 0.20
N GLY A 371 -13.91 32.45 -1.07
CA GLY A 371 -12.97 33.51 -1.46
C GLY A 371 -13.29 34.87 -0.87
N ASP A 372 -14.58 35.12 -0.55
CA ASP A 372 -15.01 36.31 0.17
C ASP A 372 -14.41 36.46 1.58
N LYS A 373 -13.87 35.41 2.12
CA LYS A 373 -13.21 35.32 3.45
C LYS A 373 -11.68 35.23 3.38
N TYR A 374 -11.12 35.34 2.18
CA TYR A 374 -9.66 35.17 1.92
C TYR A 374 -8.80 35.96 2.90
N GLU A 375 -9.09 37.26 3.12
CA GLU A 375 -8.25 38.11 3.98
C GLU A 375 -8.07 37.56 5.40
N SER A 376 -9.12 36.99 5.98
CA SER A 376 -9.07 36.46 7.34
C SER A 376 -8.31 35.11 7.38
N PHE A 377 -8.50 34.24 6.38
CA PHE A 377 -7.76 32.98 6.27
C PHE A 377 -6.27 33.23 6.00
N ARG A 378 -5.97 34.18 5.11
CA ARG A 378 -4.61 34.58 4.79
C ARG A 378 -3.91 35.20 6.00
N LYS A 379 -4.57 36.12 6.75
CA LYS A 379 -4.04 36.69 7.99
C LYS A 379 -3.70 35.58 9.00
N LEU A 380 -4.63 34.62 9.21
CA LEU A 380 -4.39 33.50 10.13
C LEU A 380 -3.20 32.66 9.69
N SER A 381 -3.12 32.33 8.40
CA SER A 381 -2.02 31.53 7.84
C SER A 381 -0.66 32.23 8.01
N ASP A 382 -0.58 33.52 7.70
CA ASP A 382 0.63 34.33 7.89
C ASP A 382 1.04 34.40 9.37
N CYS A 383 0.09 34.67 10.28
CA CYS A 383 0.35 34.76 11.71
C CYS A 383 0.87 33.44 12.29
N VAL A 384 0.18 32.32 11.99
CA VAL A 384 0.57 31.00 12.48
C VAL A 384 1.95 30.61 11.94
N LEU A 385 2.21 30.79 10.63
CA LEU A 385 3.51 30.47 10.05
C LEU A 385 4.65 31.33 10.63
N ASN A 386 4.39 32.62 10.86
CA ASN A 386 5.38 33.52 11.45
C ASN A 386 5.73 33.12 12.89
N GLY A 387 4.72 32.87 13.73
CA GLY A 387 4.92 32.42 15.11
C GLY A 387 5.64 31.08 15.16
N PHE A 388 5.20 30.12 14.36
CA PHE A 388 5.81 28.80 14.26
C PHE A 388 7.31 28.86 13.89
N ALA A 389 7.64 29.61 12.84
CA ALA A 389 9.01 29.74 12.38
C ALA A 389 9.89 30.51 13.37
N ALA A 390 9.36 31.50 14.05
CA ALA A 390 10.08 32.27 15.06
C ALA A 390 10.45 31.41 16.28
N SER A 391 9.55 30.56 16.75
CA SER A 391 9.77 29.71 17.91
C SER A 391 10.66 28.51 17.58
N THR A 392 10.41 27.84 16.47
CA THR A 392 11.12 26.59 16.10
C THR A 392 12.48 26.84 15.46
N GLY A 393 12.66 27.98 14.80
CA GLY A 393 13.84 28.26 13.98
C GLY A 393 13.90 27.43 12.68
N CYS A 394 12.79 26.81 12.27
CA CYS A 394 12.72 26.01 11.03
C CYS A 394 12.90 26.88 9.78
N VAL A 395 13.15 26.24 8.65
CA VAL A 395 13.05 26.90 7.35
C VAL A 395 11.59 27.29 7.13
N LYS A 396 11.34 28.59 7.01
CA LYS A 396 10.01 29.12 6.72
C LYS A 396 9.82 29.23 5.22
N ALA A 397 8.84 28.52 4.68
CA ALA A 397 8.39 28.72 3.32
C ALA A 397 7.27 29.78 3.23
N GLU A 398 6.70 29.96 2.06
CA GLU A 398 5.59 30.90 1.86
C GLU A 398 4.24 30.24 2.18
N VAL A 399 3.20 31.03 2.38
CA VAL A 399 1.81 30.51 2.44
C VAL A 399 1.45 29.97 1.07
N TRP A 400 1.08 28.69 1.00
CA TRP A 400 0.60 28.09 -0.21
C TRP A 400 -0.89 28.31 -0.38
N GLU A 401 -1.27 29.03 -1.45
CA GLU A 401 -2.66 29.30 -1.80
C GLU A 401 -3.18 28.27 -2.80
N THR A 402 -4.26 27.57 -2.44
CA THR A 402 -4.85 26.55 -3.30
C THR A 402 -6.34 26.30 -3.00
N ASP A 403 -7.10 25.99 -4.05
CA ASP A 403 -8.53 25.68 -3.98
C ASP A 403 -8.81 24.17 -4.09
N THR A 404 -7.79 23.35 -3.85
CA THR A 404 -7.91 21.88 -3.97
C THR A 404 -8.15 21.16 -2.65
N MET A 405 -8.09 21.86 -1.51
CA MET A 405 -8.18 21.25 -0.17
C MET A 405 -9.62 21.25 0.34
N SER A 406 -10.26 20.06 0.46
CA SER A 406 -11.65 19.97 0.94
C SER A 406 -11.81 20.59 2.33
N GLY A 407 -10.89 20.37 3.25
CA GLY A 407 -10.96 20.95 4.59
C GLY A 407 -10.89 22.48 4.63
N ILE A 408 -10.30 23.13 3.62
CA ILE A 408 -10.32 24.59 3.43
C ILE A 408 -11.60 25.01 2.73
N ASN A 409 -11.95 24.37 1.60
CA ASN A 409 -13.11 24.75 0.79
C ASN A 409 -14.45 24.63 1.53
N TRP A 410 -14.57 23.70 2.47
CA TRP A 410 -15.76 23.53 3.30
C TRP A 410 -15.81 24.48 4.49
N ALA A 411 -14.68 25.09 4.88
CA ALA A 411 -14.62 25.99 6.01
C ALA A 411 -15.28 27.36 5.69
N GLN A 412 -16.01 27.90 6.67
CA GLN A 412 -16.65 29.20 6.61
C GLN A 412 -16.14 30.16 7.71
N VAL A 413 -15.18 29.70 8.51
CA VAL A 413 -14.48 30.45 9.56
C VAL A 413 -13.01 30.56 9.20
N PRO A 414 -12.25 31.55 9.73
CA PRO A 414 -10.80 31.65 9.47
C PRO A 414 -10.10 30.33 9.70
N THR A 415 -9.46 29.79 8.65
CA THR A 415 -8.89 28.44 8.67
C THR A 415 -7.51 28.43 8.04
N THR A 416 -6.59 27.68 8.63
CA THR A 416 -5.29 27.39 8.06
C THR A 416 -4.92 25.92 8.26
N ILE A 417 -4.21 25.33 7.30
CA ILE A 417 -3.46 24.07 7.49
C ILE A 417 -2.02 24.50 7.74
N LEU A 418 -1.43 24.00 8.81
CA LEU A 418 0.01 24.14 9.09
C LEU A 418 0.69 22.80 8.77
N GLU A 419 1.62 22.83 7.83
CA GLU A 419 2.58 21.77 7.56
C GLU A 419 3.85 22.05 8.37
N MET A 420 4.05 21.31 9.46
CA MET A 420 5.08 21.58 10.46
C MET A 420 6.51 21.32 10.00
N GLY A 421 6.67 20.54 8.94
CA GLY A 421 7.93 20.07 8.36
C GLY A 421 7.69 18.80 7.55
N TYR A 422 8.75 18.22 6.99
CA TYR A 422 8.65 17.02 6.15
C TYR A 422 9.05 15.76 6.92
N MET A 423 8.12 14.88 7.19
CA MET A 423 8.39 13.58 7.82
C MET A 423 9.24 12.63 6.95
N THR A 424 9.33 12.93 5.66
CA THR A 424 10.24 12.22 4.74
C THR A 424 11.66 12.74 4.77
N ASN A 425 11.90 13.91 5.36
CA ASN A 425 13.24 14.43 5.63
C ASN A 425 13.76 13.85 6.96
N PRO A 426 14.88 13.10 6.97
CA PRO A 426 15.36 12.41 8.18
C PRO A 426 15.69 13.33 9.35
N GLU A 427 16.14 14.56 9.07
CA GLU A 427 16.50 15.55 10.11
C GLU A 427 15.25 16.13 10.76
N GLU A 428 14.27 16.55 9.95
CA GLU A 428 13.01 17.12 10.45
C GLU A 428 12.15 16.06 11.13
N ASP A 429 12.06 14.85 10.57
CA ASP A 429 11.33 13.73 11.16
C ASP A 429 11.87 13.38 12.56
N ALA A 430 13.21 13.26 12.70
CA ALA A 430 13.84 13.04 14.00
C ALA A 430 13.56 14.18 14.98
N LEU A 431 13.59 15.42 14.50
CA LEU A 431 13.44 16.62 15.32
C LEU A 431 11.99 16.77 15.82
N MET A 432 11.00 16.65 14.94
CA MET A 432 9.57 16.73 15.26
C MET A 432 9.11 15.64 16.24
N ALA A 433 9.83 14.52 16.31
CA ALA A 433 9.55 13.46 17.28
C ALA A 433 10.05 13.76 18.69
N THR A 434 10.87 14.82 18.90
CA THR A 434 11.38 15.17 20.22
C THR A 434 10.42 16.08 20.99
N GLU A 435 10.31 15.83 22.30
CA GLU A 435 9.46 16.62 23.19
C GLU A 435 9.84 18.11 23.19
N GLU A 436 11.15 18.42 23.26
CA GLU A 436 11.65 19.79 23.27
C GLU A 436 11.23 20.58 22.00
N TYR A 437 11.29 19.93 20.82
CA TYR A 437 10.89 20.59 19.59
C TYR A 437 9.38 20.71 19.47
N GLN A 438 8.62 19.71 19.95
CA GLN A 438 7.16 19.78 20.02
C GLN A 438 6.68 20.93 20.90
N ASP A 439 7.36 21.21 22.02
CA ASP A 439 7.01 22.35 22.86
C ASP A 439 7.24 23.67 22.11
N LYS A 440 8.36 23.81 21.37
CA LYS A 440 8.59 24.97 20.49
C LYS A 440 7.55 25.12 19.39
N MET A 441 7.12 23.99 18.79
CA MET A 441 6.06 24.00 17.77
C MET A 441 4.75 24.53 18.36
N VAL A 442 4.39 24.07 19.56
CA VAL A 442 3.18 24.47 20.28
C VAL A 442 3.22 25.96 20.63
N ASP A 443 4.32 26.41 21.24
CA ASP A 443 4.52 27.82 21.58
C ASP A 443 4.37 28.71 20.34
N GLY A 444 5.01 28.32 19.24
CA GLY A 444 4.95 29.09 18.00
C GLY A 444 3.58 29.14 17.35
N ILE A 445 2.81 28.05 17.39
CA ILE A 445 1.41 28.05 16.90
C ILE A 445 0.56 28.96 17.77
N ALA A 446 0.68 28.87 19.10
CA ALA A 446 -0.08 29.68 20.04
C ALA A 446 0.27 31.16 19.92
N ASP A 447 1.56 31.53 19.77
CA ASP A 447 1.99 32.91 19.50
C ASP A 447 1.42 33.46 18.19
N GLY A 448 1.36 32.63 17.16
CA GLY A 448 0.71 32.97 15.90
C GLY A 448 -0.80 33.22 16.04
N ILE A 449 -1.48 32.44 16.86
CA ILE A 449 -2.90 32.62 17.18
C ILE A 449 -3.08 33.95 17.97
N ASP A 450 -2.25 34.21 18.99
CA ASP A 450 -2.30 35.48 19.71
C ASP A 450 -2.12 36.68 18.76
N ALA A 451 -1.18 36.60 17.81
CA ALA A 451 -0.93 37.65 16.82
C ALA A 451 -2.12 37.83 15.84
N PHE A 452 -2.88 36.79 15.57
CA PHE A 452 -4.07 36.87 14.72
C PHE A 452 -5.19 37.70 15.37
N PHE A 453 -5.34 37.61 16.69
CA PHE A 453 -6.38 38.34 17.44
C PHE A 453 -5.98 39.76 17.87
N GLN A 454 -4.72 40.15 17.66
CA GLN A 454 -4.25 41.54 17.84
C GLN A 454 -4.52 42.38 16.61
#